data_53cf143e40f97ad3be2d141b862f5750
#
_entry.id   53cf143e40f97ad3be2d141b862f5750
#
_cell.length_a   1.000
_cell.length_b   1.000
_cell.length_c   1.000
_cell.angle_alpha   90.00
_cell.angle_beta   90.00
_cell.angle_gamma   90.00
#
_symmetry.space_group_name_H-M   'P 1'
#
loop_
_entity.id
_entity.type
_entity.pdbx_description
1 polymer ?
#
loop_
_entity_poly.entity_id
_entity_poly.type
_entity_poly.pdbx_seq_one_letter_code
_entity_poly.pdbx_strand_id
1 'polypeptide(L)'
;MMLLEILKSAFSTLKASKMRSFLTMLGIIIGICSVMSMWSIGRGGQEGITGDLKKNGYGKFTVTVDNSKDDFRYKYLFSLSQIADLKKAGNFKKVAAQVEEYFGIKIGEEKEGIRINMSTPDFEVLDPVEMIAGRNFLSFEYSPKEYVILLDSLTAKGLFGSEKNAIGKEVEISKKRRGMNLSYRVVGVFRNPLESFIRVLNTEFFPRFARIPYQNYNHVFNNGNGVFTDIIIEAKNPENLGKEMQETKNYLERRNEVKDIYTTRTVASDTESFDKILSTLNIFITFASAISLFVGGIGVMNIMLVTVVERTKEIGIRKSLGATNRDILVQFLIESVILTVTGGIIGLCFGFLISFTAGKLLGIRPVYSLVSILLSLGVSISIGVVFGVSPARKAANLNPIDALRAE
;
A
#
# COMPACT_ATOMS: atom_id res chain seq x y z
N MET A 1 30.24 25.46 27.97
CA MET A 1 30.53 24.66 29.16
C MET A 1 29.23 24.12 29.77
N MET A 2 28.23 24.94 30.02
CA MET A 2 26.94 24.59 30.63
C MET A 2 26.15 23.45 29.91
N LEU A 3 26.14 23.36 28.59
CA LEU A 3 25.38 22.36 27.80
C LEU A 3 25.97 20.93 27.98
N LEU A 4 27.29 20.80 28.04
CA LEU A 4 28.00 19.53 28.28
C LEU A 4 27.76 18.97 29.69
N GLU A 5 27.62 19.85 30.68
CA GLU A 5 27.32 19.48 32.06
C GLU A 5 25.86 19.01 32.18
N ILE A 6 24.92 19.70 31.52
CA ILE A 6 23.50 19.29 31.45
C ILE A 6 23.34 17.94 30.77
N LEU A 7 24.06 17.68 29.66
CA LEU A 7 24.08 16.37 28.98
C LEU A 7 24.61 15.28 29.93
N LYS A 8 25.71 15.54 30.65
CA LYS A 8 26.29 14.58 31.60
C LYS A 8 25.34 14.29 32.77
N SER A 9 24.65 15.31 33.26
CA SER A 9 23.65 15.19 34.32
C SER A 9 22.46 14.33 33.83
N ALA A 10 21.93 14.60 32.64
CA ALA A 10 20.82 13.84 32.08
C ALA A 10 21.17 12.35 31.88
N PHE A 11 22.37 12.05 31.39
CA PHE A 11 22.83 10.66 31.24
C PHE A 11 23.08 9.97 32.59
N SER A 12 23.52 10.71 33.62
CA SER A 12 23.70 10.15 34.96
C SER A 12 22.35 9.78 35.60
N THR A 13 21.33 10.61 35.42
CA THR A 13 19.96 10.36 35.89
C THR A 13 19.36 9.12 35.23
N LEU A 14 19.59 8.93 33.92
CA LEU A 14 19.17 7.71 33.17
C LEU A 14 19.84 6.44 33.74
N LYS A 15 21.10 6.52 34.20
CA LYS A 15 21.84 5.40 34.80
C LYS A 15 21.41 5.07 36.23
N ALA A 16 21.01 6.06 37.02
CA ALA A 16 20.66 5.89 38.44
C ALA A 16 19.35 5.10 38.63
N SER A 17 18.36 5.23 37.72
CA SER A 17 17.07 4.54 37.79
C SER A 17 16.71 3.83 36.47
N LYS A 18 17.55 2.88 36.04
CA LYS A 18 17.48 2.20 34.74
C LYS A 18 16.10 1.64 34.42
N MET A 19 15.46 0.94 35.33
CA MET A 19 14.16 0.29 35.09
C MET A 19 13.05 1.30 34.93
N ARG A 20 13.05 2.38 35.74
CA ARG A 20 12.05 3.45 35.66
C ARG A 20 12.18 4.23 34.35
N SER A 21 13.40 4.63 33.98
CA SER A 21 13.68 5.33 32.74
C SER A 21 13.34 4.48 31.51
N PHE A 22 13.63 3.18 31.53
CA PHE A 22 13.29 2.26 30.44
C PHE A 22 11.77 2.13 30.27
N LEU A 23 11.02 1.86 31.35
CA LEU A 23 9.55 1.74 31.29
C LEU A 23 8.89 3.00 30.76
N THR A 24 9.42 4.16 31.08
CA THR A 24 8.86 5.43 30.61
C THR A 24 9.18 5.69 29.15
N MET A 25 10.43 5.45 28.75
CA MET A 25 10.82 5.58 27.34
C MET A 25 10.11 4.55 26.46
N LEU A 26 9.65 3.42 27.03
CA LEU A 26 9.01 2.34 26.29
C LEU A 26 7.77 2.84 25.52
N GLY A 27 6.94 3.70 26.12
CA GLY A 27 5.79 4.30 25.44
C GLY A 27 6.20 5.17 24.24
N ILE A 28 7.29 5.95 24.39
CA ILE A 28 7.83 6.78 23.29
C ILE A 28 8.47 5.89 22.22
N ILE A 29 9.25 4.90 22.63
CA ILE A 29 9.90 3.93 21.73
C ILE A 29 8.85 3.22 20.87
N ILE A 30 7.81 2.66 21.50
CA ILE A 30 6.73 1.96 20.79
C ILE A 30 5.98 2.90 19.86
N GLY A 31 5.62 4.09 20.32
CA GLY A 31 4.90 5.07 19.52
C GLY A 31 5.66 5.47 18.25
N ILE A 32 6.94 5.84 18.39
CA ILE A 32 7.79 6.24 17.25
C ILE A 32 8.12 5.07 16.34
N CYS A 33 8.41 3.91 16.92
CA CYS A 33 8.65 2.68 16.17
C CYS A 33 7.45 2.31 15.31
N SER A 34 6.23 2.37 15.85
CA SER A 34 4.99 2.07 15.12
C SER A 34 4.76 3.04 13.97
N VAL A 35 4.89 4.35 14.20
CA VAL A 35 4.74 5.37 13.15
C VAL A 35 5.76 5.15 12.04
N MET A 36 7.05 4.97 12.39
CA MET A 36 8.13 4.82 11.42
C MET A 36 7.98 3.54 10.60
N SER A 37 7.69 2.42 11.25
CA SER A 37 7.53 1.12 10.57
C SER A 37 6.37 1.14 9.59
N MET A 38 5.21 1.63 10.02
CA MET A 38 4.02 1.65 9.19
C MET A 38 4.14 2.63 8.01
N TRP A 39 4.70 3.82 8.27
CA TRP A 39 4.94 4.78 7.19
C TRP A 39 5.88 4.23 6.13
N SER A 40 6.98 3.56 6.55
CA SER A 40 7.96 2.99 5.63
C SER A 40 7.41 1.83 4.82
N ILE A 41 6.66 0.92 5.46
CA ILE A 41 6.04 -0.23 4.79
C ILE A 41 4.87 0.23 3.90
N GLY A 42 4.02 1.13 4.41
CA GLY A 42 2.88 1.66 3.67
C GLY A 42 3.30 2.36 2.37
N ARG A 43 4.32 3.23 2.44
CA ARG A 43 4.88 3.86 1.22
C ARG A 43 5.56 2.86 0.30
N GLY A 44 6.32 1.93 0.84
CA GLY A 44 6.97 0.89 0.03
C GLY A 44 5.96 0.00 -0.69
N GLY A 45 4.86 -0.36 -0.03
CA GLY A 45 3.75 -1.08 -0.63
C GLY A 45 3.03 -0.25 -1.71
N GLN A 46 2.77 1.02 -1.42
CA GLN A 46 2.18 1.94 -2.38
C GLN A 46 3.05 2.09 -3.63
N GLU A 47 4.35 2.37 -3.49
CA GLU A 47 5.26 2.48 -4.63
C GLU A 47 5.40 1.19 -5.42
N GLY A 48 5.40 0.03 -4.73
CA GLY A 48 5.43 -1.28 -5.38
C GLY A 48 4.18 -1.56 -6.22
N ILE A 49 3.00 -1.16 -5.75
CA ILE A 49 1.73 -1.37 -6.47
C ILE A 49 1.53 -0.30 -7.56
N THR A 50 1.77 0.96 -7.22
CA THR A 50 1.43 2.08 -8.12
C THR A 50 2.54 2.44 -9.10
N GLY A 51 3.80 2.09 -8.81
CA GLY A 51 4.95 2.46 -9.64
C GLY A 51 4.91 1.85 -11.04
N ASP A 52 4.66 0.54 -11.11
CA ASP A 52 4.55 -0.17 -12.39
C ASP A 52 3.22 0.12 -13.09
N LEU A 53 2.13 0.26 -12.33
CA LEU A 53 0.83 0.65 -12.86
C LEU A 53 0.86 2.04 -13.50
N LYS A 54 1.49 3.03 -12.85
CA LYS A 54 1.63 4.38 -13.40
C LYS A 54 2.46 4.41 -14.68
N LYS A 55 3.54 3.64 -14.76
CA LYS A 55 4.37 3.55 -15.98
C LYS A 55 3.59 2.92 -17.13
N ASN A 56 2.90 1.82 -16.87
CA ASN A 56 2.17 1.07 -17.89
C ASN A 56 0.81 1.69 -18.23
N GLY A 57 0.22 2.47 -17.34
CA GLY A 57 -1.07 3.11 -17.50
C GLY A 57 -1.04 4.56 -18.00
N TYR A 58 0.14 5.15 -18.18
CA TYR A 58 0.25 6.53 -18.65
C TYR A 58 -0.37 6.69 -20.04
N GLY A 59 -1.26 7.66 -20.17
CA GLY A 59 -1.98 7.90 -21.43
C GLY A 59 -3.03 6.85 -21.80
N LYS A 60 -3.41 5.96 -20.88
CA LYS A 60 -4.41 4.92 -21.11
C LYS A 60 -5.62 5.12 -20.20
N PHE A 61 -6.78 4.75 -20.73
CA PHE A 61 -8.01 4.69 -19.97
C PHE A 61 -8.86 3.50 -20.40
N THR A 62 -9.68 3.02 -19.48
CA THR A 62 -10.63 1.94 -19.71
C THR A 62 -12.04 2.51 -19.75
N VAL A 63 -12.83 2.03 -20.68
CA VAL A 63 -14.29 2.25 -20.69
C VAL A 63 -14.95 0.91 -20.40
N THR A 64 -15.72 0.88 -19.33
CA THR A 64 -16.42 -0.32 -18.83
C THR A 64 -17.92 -0.12 -18.97
N VAL A 65 -18.62 -1.18 -19.37
CA VAL A 65 -20.09 -1.23 -19.36
C VAL A 65 -20.54 -1.64 -17.98
N ASP A 66 -21.30 -0.80 -17.29
CA ASP A 66 -21.87 -1.10 -15.99
C ASP A 66 -23.10 -1.99 -16.13
N ASN A 67 -22.89 -3.29 -15.96
CA ASN A 67 -23.93 -4.31 -16.05
C ASN A 67 -24.77 -4.47 -14.78
N SER A 68 -24.47 -3.72 -13.73
CA SER A 68 -25.22 -3.72 -12.47
C SER A 68 -26.46 -2.81 -12.51
N LYS A 69 -26.55 -1.95 -13.53
CA LYS A 69 -27.65 -0.98 -13.66
C LYS A 69 -28.92 -1.62 -14.20
N ASP A 70 -30.07 -1.16 -13.71
CA ASP A 70 -31.40 -1.67 -14.09
C ASP A 70 -31.68 -1.49 -15.60
N ASP A 71 -31.15 -0.43 -16.18
CA ASP A 71 -31.27 -0.12 -17.62
C ASP A 71 -30.29 -0.89 -18.52
N PHE A 72 -29.45 -1.75 -17.93
CA PHE A 72 -28.51 -2.54 -18.71
C PHE A 72 -29.22 -3.44 -19.75
N ARG A 73 -28.68 -3.44 -20.97
CA ARG A 73 -29.07 -4.35 -22.06
C ARG A 73 -27.82 -4.89 -22.74
N TYR A 74 -27.83 -6.15 -23.15
CA TYR A 74 -26.71 -6.81 -23.83
C TYR A 74 -26.23 -6.05 -25.09
N LYS A 75 -27.09 -5.27 -25.75
CA LYS A 75 -26.74 -4.43 -26.91
C LYS A 75 -25.74 -3.32 -26.60
N TYR A 76 -25.56 -2.97 -25.30
CA TYR A 76 -24.62 -1.94 -24.86
C TYR A 76 -23.18 -2.47 -24.72
N LEU A 77 -23.00 -3.80 -24.69
CA LEU A 77 -21.68 -4.41 -24.70
C LEU A 77 -20.95 -4.12 -26.01
N PHE A 78 -19.63 -4.03 -25.93
CA PHE A 78 -18.83 -3.69 -27.11
C PHE A 78 -18.71 -4.88 -28.06
N SER A 79 -19.04 -4.66 -29.31
CA SER A 79 -18.78 -5.61 -30.41
C SER A 79 -17.47 -5.29 -31.15
N LEU A 80 -16.91 -6.26 -31.86
CA LEU A 80 -15.70 -6.02 -32.69
C LEU A 80 -15.91 -4.92 -33.73
N SER A 81 -17.14 -4.82 -34.30
CA SER A 81 -17.49 -3.74 -35.23
C SER A 81 -17.49 -2.36 -34.56
N GLN A 82 -18.07 -2.25 -33.36
CA GLN A 82 -18.06 -0.99 -32.62
C GLN A 82 -16.63 -0.57 -32.23
N ILE A 83 -15.76 -1.53 -31.87
CA ILE A 83 -14.36 -1.27 -31.61
C ILE A 83 -13.63 -0.77 -32.84
N ALA A 84 -13.90 -1.39 -34.01
CA ALA A 84 -13.33 -0.94 -35.28
C ALA A 84 -13.82 0.47 -35.68
N ASP A 85 -15.10 0.78 -35.43
CA ASP A 85 -15.66 2.11 -35.66
C ASP A 85 -15.07 3.14 -34.71
N LEU A 86 -14.89 2.78 -33.45
CA LEU A 86 -14.25 3.65 -32.46
C LEU A 86 -12.79 3.96 -32.83
N LYS A 87 -12.04 2.95 -33.30
CA LYS A 87 -10.68 3.14 -33.86
C LYS A 87 -10.64 4.14 -35.00
N LYS A 88 -11.68 4.14 -35.87
CA LYS A 88 -11.77 5.07 -37.02
C LYS A 88 -12.24 6.46 -36.61
N ALA A 89 -13.20 6.55 -35.70
CA ALA A 89 -13.83 7.81 -35.28
C ALA A 89 -12.98 8.63 -34.31
N GLY A 90 -12.15 7.95 -33.49
CA GLY A 90 -11.37 8.58 -32.48
C GLY A 90 -9.90 8.83 -32.87
N ASN A 91 -9.29 9.78 -32.22
CA ASN A 91 -7.85 10.09 -32.35
C ASN A 91 -7.01 9.25 -31.40
N PHE A 92 -7.21 7.93 -31.40
CA PHE A 92 -6.53 7.01 -30.50
C PHE A 92 -5.29 6.38 -31.13
N LYS A 93 -4.30 6.05 -30.32
CA LYS A 93 -3.12 5.32 -30.76
C LYS A 93 -3.42 3.82 -30.87
N LYS A 94 -4.08 3.25 -29.86
CA LYS A 94 -4.54 1.86 -29.84
C LYS A 94 -5.86 1.73 -29.09
N VAL A 95 -6.67 0.75 -29.50
CA VAL A 95 -7.88 0.33 -28.80
C VAL A 95 -7.89 -1.19 -28.73
N ALA A 96 -8.00 -1.72 -27.54
CA ALA A 96 -8.12 -3.15 -27.29
C ALA A 96 -9.39 -3.42 -26.50
N ALA A 97 -9.86 -4.65 -26.54
CA ALA A 97 -11.02 -5.06 -25.79
C ALA A 97 -10.77 -6.35 -25.02
N GLN A 98 -11.47 -6.46 -23.90
CA GLN A 98 -11.44 -7.64 -23.05
C GLN A 98 -12.82 -7.95 -22.49
N VAL A 99 -12.98 -9.22 -22.11
CA VAL A 99 -14.04 -9.69 -21.24
C VAL A 99 -13.43 -10.62 -20.20
N GLU A 100 -13.89 -10.50 -18.98
CA GLU A 100 -13.41 -11.31 -17.88
C GLU A 100 -14.57 -12.14 -17.32
N GLU A 101 -14.36 -13.45 -17.22
CA GLU A 101 -15.37 -14.36 -16.67
C GLU A 101 -14.74 -15.40 -15.73
N TYR A 102 -15.58 -15.97 -14.85
CA TYR A 102 -15.20 -17.06 -13.95
C TYR A 102 -15.46 -18.42 -14.58
N PHE A 103 -14.47 -19.28 -14.52
CA PHE A 103 -14.50 -20.67 -14.98
C PHE A 103 -14.10 -21.61 -13.86
N GLY A 104 -14.38 -22.90 -14.04
CA GLY A 104 -13.81 -23.96 -13.21
C GLY A 104 -12.53 -24.49 -13.84
N ILE A 105 -11.52 -24.74 -13.04
CA ILE A 105 -10.30 -25.47 -13.40
C ILE A 105 -10.16 -26.67 -12.47
N LYS A 106 -9.73 -27.81 -12.99
CA LYS A 106 -9.50 -29.01 -12.17
C LYS A 106 -8.06 -29.02 -11.70
N ILE A 107 -7.86 -29.08 -10.38
CA ILE A 107 -6.54 -29.17 -9.73
C ILE A 107 -6.54 -30.42 -8.85
N GLY A 108 -5.84 -31.49 -9.28
CA GLY A 108 -5.95 -32.79 -8.64
C GLY A 108 -7.38 -33.32 -8.72
N GLU A 109 -8.00 -33.62 -7.59
CA GLU A 109 -9.41 -34.05 -7.48
C GLU A 109 -10.39 -32.88 -7.29
N GLU A 110 -9.91 -31.67 -6.97
CA GLU A 110 -10.78 -30.52 -6.65
C GLU A 110 -11.03 -29.64 -7.87
N LYS A 111 -12.25 -29.06 -7.91
CA LYS A 111 -12.62 -28.03 -8.88
C LYS A 111 -12.54 -26.68 -8.23
N GLU A 112 -11.63 -25.86 -8.69
CA GLU A 112 -11.45 -24.48 -8.21
C GLU A 112 -11.92 -23.46 -9.22
N GLY A 113 -12.18 -22.24 -8.74
CA GLY A 113 -12.51 -21.10 -9.60
C GLY A 113 -11.28 -20.44 -10.16
N ILE A 114 -11.29 -20.13 -11.46
CA ILE A 114 -10.27 -19.33 -12.13
C ILE A 114 -10.92 -18.18 -12.87
N ARG A 115 -10.33 -17.00 -12.77
CA ARG A 115 -10.72 -15.82 -13.52
C ARG A 115 -9.95 -15.79 -14.83
N ILE A 116 -10.65 -15.87 -15.94
CA ILE A 116 -10.05 -15.89 -17.28
C ILE A 116 -10.34 -14.57 -17.98
N ASN A 117 -9.28 -13.89 -18.38
CA ASN A 117 -9.34 -12.73 -19.24
C ASN A 117 -9.25 -13.18 -20.70
N MET A 118 -10.24 -12.77 -21.48
CA MET A 118 -10.33 -13.06 -22.92
C MET A 118 -10.19 -11.75 -23.67
N SER A 119 -9.11 -11.62 -24.43
CA SER A 119 -8.68 -10.35 -24.98
C SER A 119 -8.37 -10.37 -26.47
N THR A 120 -8.46 -9.18 -27.08
CA THR A 120 -8.01 -8.95 -28.46
C THR A 120 -6.47 -8.84 -28.53
N PRO A 121 -5.84 -9.02 -29.71
CA PRO A 121 -4.37 -9.00 -29.83
C PRO A 121 -3.71 -7.72 -29.31
N ASP A 122 -4.32 -6.56 -29.51
CA ASP A 122 -3.79 -5.28 -29.06
C ASP A 122 -3.77 -5.17 -27.51
N PHE A 123 -4.52 -6.02 -26.80
CA PHE A 123 -4.61 -5.99 -25.34
C PHE A 123 -3.27 -6.34 -24.70
N GLU A 124 -2.58 -7.36 -25.18
CA GLU A 124 -1.28 -7.79 -24.62
C GLU A 124 -0.19 -6.71 -24.75
N VAL A 125 -0.39 -5.76 -25.68
CA VAL A 125 0.51 -4.60 -25.83
C VAL A 125 0.11 -3.47 -24.89
N LEU A 126 -1.21 -3.29 -24.66
CA LEU A 126 -1.72 -2.22 -23.80
C LEU A 126 -1.64 -2.58 -22.30
N ASP A 127 -1.81 -3.85 -21.98
CA ASP A 127 -1.73 -4.38 -20.61
C ASP A 127 -0.75 -5.57 -20.57
N PRO A 128 0.57 -5.31 -20.73
CA PRO A 128 1.58 -6.36 -20.73
C PRO A 128 1.70 -7.03 -19.36
N VAL A 129 1.86 -8.36 -19.35
CA VAL A 129 2.16 -9.13 -18.15
C VAL A 129 3.65 -9.48 -18.08
N GLU A 130 4.16 -9.59 -16.86
CA GLU A 130 5.53 -10.09 -16.63
C GLU A 130 5.57 -11.60 -16.83
N MET A 131 6.17 -12.06 -17.92
CA MET A 131 6.33 -13.49 -18.20
C MET A 131 7.43 -14.09 -17.34
N ILE A 132 7.12 -15.21 -16.67
CA ILE A 132 8.08 -15.97 -15.83
C ILE A 132 8.64 -17.18 -16.60
N ALA A 133 7.78 -17.83 -17.39
CA ALA A 133 8.18 -19.00 -18.20
C ALA A 133 7.39 -19.01 -19.51
N GLY A 134 7.95 -19.65 -20.53
CA GLY A 134 7.31 -19.73 -21.85
C GLY A 134 7.30 -18.39 -22.59
N ARG A 135 6.20 -18.10 -23.29
CA ARG A 135 6.02 -16.93 -24.15
C ARG A 135 4.59 -16.41 -24.12
N ASN A 136 4.40 -15.19 -24.58
CA ASN A 136 3.07 -14.64 -24.85
C ASN A 136 2.44 -15.23 -26.14
N PHE A 137 1.18 -14.92 -26.41
CA PHE A 137 0.46 -15.35 -27.59
C PHE A 137 1.10 -14.83 -28.89
N LEU A 138 1.11 -15.71 -29.90
CA LEU A 138 1.48 -15.34 -31.25
C LEU A 138 0.24 -14.92 -32.05
N SER A 139 0.43 -14.11 -33.09
CA SER A 139 -0.67 -13.55 -33.86
C SER A 139 -1.61 -14.62 -34.46
N PHE A 140 -1.09 -15.77 -34.87
CA PHE A 140 -1.91 -16.86 -35.41
C PHE A 140 -2.73 -17.60 -34.33
N GLU A 141 -2.31 -17.53 -33.05
CA GLU A 141 -3.00 -18.17 -31.93
C GLU A 141 -4.31 -17.45 -31.55
N TYR A 142 -4.54 -16.27 -32.07
CA TYR A 142 -5.85 -15.62 -32.01
C TYR A 142 -6.88 -16.23 -32.97
N SER A 143 -6.56 -17.35 -33.63
CA SER A 143 -7.51 -18.13 -34.45
C SER A 143 -8.52 -18.87 -33.57
N PRO A 144 -9.78 -19.02 -33.99
CA PRO A 144 -10.80 -19.77 -33.25
C PRO A 144 -10.46 -21.24 -32.95
N LYS A 145 -9.50 -21.82 -33.70
CA LYS A 145 -9.12 -23.24 -33.60
C LYS A 145 -7.91 -23.49 -32.69
N GLU A 146 -7.26 -22.43 -32.21
CA GLU A 146 -6.05 -22.55 -31.39
C GLU A 146 -6.40 -22.46 -29.90
N TYR A 147 -6.38 -23.60 -29.19
CA TYR A 147 -6.70 -23.69 -27.77
C TYR A 147 -5.44 -23.50 -26.93
N VAL A 148 -5.04 -22.26 -26.74
CA VAL A 148 -3.86 -21.88 -25.94
C VAL A 148 -4.24 -20.98 -24.76
N ILE A 149 -3.49 -21.11 -23.67
CA ILE A 149 -3.73 -20.39 -22.42
C ILE A 149 -2.41 -19.90 -21.81
N LEU A 150 -2.45 -18.72 -21.20
CA LEU A 150 -1.45 -18.26 -20.24
C LEU A 150 -2.02 -18.47 -18.82
N LEU A 151 -1.22 -19.06 -17.95
CA LEU A 151 -1.57 -19.22 -16.53
C LEU A 151 -0.78 -18.26 -15.66
N ASP A 152 -1.33 -17.86 -14.55
CA ASP A 152 -0.55 -17.18 -13.52
C ASP A 152 0.40 -18.16 -12.79
N SER A 153 1.45 -17.60 -12.16
CA SER A 153 2.50 -18.34 -11.47
C SER A 153 1.99 -19.29 -10.38
N LEU A 154 0.96 -18.87 -9.64
CA LEU A 154 0.40 -19.66 -8.53
C LEU A 154 -0.44 -20.83 -9.04
N THR A 155 -1.25 -20.57 -10.06
CA THR A 155 -2.03 -21.63 -10.73
C THR A 155 -1.10 -22.66 -11.37
N ALA A 156 -0.05 -22.22 -12.06
CA ALA A 156 0.94 -23.12 -12.68
C ALA A 156 1.66 -23.98 -11.64
N LYS A 157 2.07 -23.40 -10.50
CA LYS A 157 2.66 -24.16 -9.39
C LYS A 157 1.70 -25.17 -8.77
N GLY A 158 0.46 -24.76 -8.55
CA GLY A 158 -0.56 -25.63 -7.96
C GLY A 158 -0.90 -26.83 -8.83
N LEU A 159 -0.93 -26.67 -10.17
CA LEU A 159 -1.24 -27.73 -11.12
C LEU A 159 -0.05 -28.64 -11.44
N PHE A 160 1.15 -28.06 -11.60
CA PHE A 160 2.30 -28.75 -12.22
C PHE A 160 3.55 -28.74 -11.34
N GLY A 161 3.47 -28.25 -10.10
CA GLY A 161 4.57 -28.17 -9.15
C GLY A 161 5.58 -27.04 -9.45
N SER A 162 5.67 -26.56 -10.70
CA SER A 162 6.51 -25.42 -11.07
C SER A 162 6.02 -24.74 -12.33
N GLU A 163 6.43 -23.47 -12.53
CA GLU A 163 6.05 -22.67 -13.70
C GLU A 163 6.62 -23.26 -15.00
N LYS A 164 7.84 -23.80 -14.95
CA LYS A 164 8.50 -24.38 -16.13
C LYS A 164 7.84 -25.69 -16.57
N ASN A 165 7.39 -26.49 -15.63
CA ASN A 165 6.74 -27.77 -15.92
C ASN A 165 5.34 -27.59 -16.53
N ALA A 166 4.73 -26.42 -16.36
CA ALA A 166 3.43 -26.10 -16.93
C ALA A 166 3.46 -25.93 -18.45
N ILE A 167 4.60 -25.50 -19.01
CA ILE A 167 4.71 -25.22 -20.44
C ILE A 167 4.50 -26.46 -21.28
N GLY A 168 3.60 -26.38 -22.27
CA GLY A 168 3.22 -27.46 -23.17
C GLY A 168 2.23 -28.47 -22.57
N LYS A 169 1.88 -28.36 -21.29
CA LYS A 169 0.86 -29.20 -20.66
C LYS A 169 -0.55 -28.70 -21.00
N GLU A 170 -1.51 -29.59 -20.83
CA GLU A 170 -2.93 -29.29 -21.05
C GLU A 170 -3.66 -29.03 -19.71
N VAL A 171 -4.59 -28.10 -19.75
CA VAL A 171 -5.47 -27.72 -18.64
C VAL A 171 -6.90 -27.79 -19.10
N GLU A 172 -7.75 -28.43 -18.31
CA GLU A 172 -9.18 -28.51 -18.56
C GLU A 172 -9.91 -27.34 -17.92
N ILE A 173 -10.58 -26.55 -18.75
CA ILE A 173 -11.39 -25.39 -18.34
C ILE A 173 -12.86 -25.73 -18.52
N SER A 174 -13.67 -25.55 -17.47
CA SER A 174 -15.09 -25.86 -17.46
C SER A 174 -15.97 -24.63 -17.22
N LYS A 175 -17.07 -24.49 -17.95
CA LYS A 175 -18.09 -23.47 -17.70
C LYS A 175 -19.33 -24.12 -17.09
N LYS A 176 -19.57 -23.89 -15.79
CA LYS A 176 -20.64 -24.53 -14.98
C LYS A 176 -22.02 -24.47 -15.65
N ARG A 177 -22.38 -23.37 -16.32
CA ARG A 177 -23.72 -23.18 -16.92
C ARG A 177 -23.96 -23.98 -18.20
N ARG A 178 -22.92 -24.50 -18.87
CA ARG A 178 -23.05 -25.18 -20.17
C ARG A 178 -22.56 -26.63 -20.16
N GLY A 179 -21.97 -27.12 -19.07
CA GLY A 179 -21.43 -28.49 -18.98
C GLY A 179 -20.30 -28.78 -19.97
N MET A 180 -19.68 -27.73 -20.54
CA MET A 180 -18.60 -27.86 -21.53
C MET A 180 -17.25 -27.82 -20.84
N ASN A 181 -16.43 -28.81 -21.13
CA ASN A 181 -15.02 -28.89 -20.75
C ASN A 181 -14.18 -28.74 -21.99
N LEU A 182 -13.16 -27.90 -21.92
CA LEU A 182 -12.21 -27.68 -23.03
C LEU A 182 -10.79 -27.78 -22.51
N SER A 183 -9.96 -28.47 -23.29
CA SER A 183 -8.53 -28.57 -23.01
C SER A 183 -7.76 -27.46 -23.70
N TYR A 184 -6.96 -26.75 -22.94
CA TYR A 184 -6.09 -25.66 -23.41
C TYR A 184 -4.64 -26.01 -23.15
N ARG A 185 -3.78 -25.79 -24.16
CA ARG A 185 -2.34 -25.96 -24.01
C ARG A 185 -1.70 -24.72 -23.41
N VAL A 186 -0.95 -24.89 -22.33
CA VAL A 186 -0.22 -23.80 -21.66
C VAL A 186 0.99 -23.39 -22.52
N VAL A 187 1.01 -22.15 -22.99
CA VAL A 187 2.11 -21.61 -23.80
C VAL A 187 3.00 -20.65 -23.02
N GLY A 188 2.51 -20.14 -21.88
CA GLY A 188 3.29 -19.27 -21.04
C GLY A 188 2.71 -19.18 -19.62
N VAL A 189 3.57 -18.72 -18.71
CA VAL A 189 3.23 -18.45 -17.30
C VAL A 189 3.66 -17.04 -16.99
N PHE A 190 2.72 -16.25 -16.48
CA PHE A 190 2.94 -14.86 -16.06
C PHE A 190 2.88 -14.71 -14.54
N ARG A 191 3.49 -13.64 -14.01
CA ARG A 191 3.46 -13.34 -12.57
C ARG A 191 2.02 -13.04 -12.13
N ASN A 192 1.56 -13.71 -11.08
CA ASN A 192 0.26 -13.39 -10.50
C ASN A 192 0.29 -11.94 -9.97
N PRO A 193 -0.66 -11.07 -10.38
CA PRO A 193 -0.66 -9.67 -9.96
C PRO A 193 -0.81 -9.47 -8.45
N LEU A 194 -1.35 -10.47 -7.75
CA LEU A 194 -1.54 -10.45 -6.30
C LEU A 194 -0.49 -11.27 -5.54
N GLU A 195 0.55 -11.80 -6.20
CA GLU A 195 1.54 -12.68 -5.58
C GLU A 195 2.18 -12.08 -4.32
N SER A 196 2.49 -10.79 -4.33
CA SER A 196 3.05 -10.09 -3.18
C SER A 196 2.06 -10.05 -2.00
N PHE A 197 0.78 -9.78 -2.26
CA PHE A 197 -0.28 -9.78 -1.24
C PHE A 197 -0.53 -11.16 -0.65
N ILE A 198 -0.54 -12.16 -1.49
CA ILE A 198 -0.79 -13.56 -1.11
C ILE A 198 0.30 -14.07 -0.20
N ARG A 199 1.55 -13.75 -0.52
CA ARG A 199 2.71 -14.08 0.31
C ARG A 199 2.62 -13.46 1.71
N VAL A 200 2.05 -12.26 1.81
CA VAL A 200 1.82 -11.54 3.06
C VAL A 200 0.75 -12.18 3.93
N LEU A 201 -0.39 -12.52 3.32
CA LEU A 201 -1.56 -12.98 4.04
C LEU A 201 -1.48 -14.46 4.44
N ASN A 202 -0.50 -15.19 3.88
CA ASN A 202 -0.31 -16.63 4.09
C ASN A 202 -1.63 -17.42 4.00
N THR A 203 -2.49 -17.04 3.03
CA THR A 203 -3.79 -17.66 2.82
C THR A 203 -3.70 -18.70 1.73
N GLU A 204 -4.36 -19.82 1.90
CA GLU A 204 -4.48 -20.86 0.87
C GLU A 204 -5.51 -20.47 -0.22
N PHE A 205 -6.32 -19.46 0.06
CA PHE A 205 -7.35 -18.99 -0.86
C PHE A 205 -6.81 -17.88 -1.76
N PHE A 206 -6.44 -18.22 -2.98
CA PHE A 206 -5.87 -17.28 -3.94
C PHE A 206 -6.81 -17.10 -5.13
N PRO A 207 -7.04 -15.85 -5.57
CA PRO A 207 -7.63 -15.64 -6.89
C PRO A 207 -6.65 -16.13 -7.96
N ARG A 208 -7.11 -17.09 -8.76
CA ARG A 208 -6.38 -17.65 -9.89
C ARG A 208 -6.70 -16.86 -11.13
N PHE A 209 -5.70 -16.63 -11.96
CA PHE A 209 -5.84 -15.86 -13.18
C PHE A 209 -5.32 -16.64 -14.39
N ALA A 210 -5.98 -16.42 -15.51
CA ALA A 210 -5.50 -16.90 -16.81
C ALA A 210 -5.85 -15.91 -17.91
N ARG A 211 -5.19 -16.04 -19.07
CA ARG A 211 -5.53 -15.33 -20.29
C ARG A 211 -5.73 -16.31 -21.43
N ILE A 212 -6.72 -16.06 -22.29
CA ILE A 212 -6.94 -16.79 -23.54
C ILE A 212 -7.25 -15.81 -24.66
N PRO A 213 -6.94 -16.17 -25.94
CA PRO A 213 -7.35 -15.39 -27.10
C PRO A 213 -8.87 -15.34 -27.20
N TYR A 214 -9.42 -14.16 -27.42
CA TYR A 214 -10.85 -13.91 -27.46
C TYR A 214 -11.58 -14.71 -28.55
N GLN A 215 -11.01 -14.86 -29.74
CA GLN A 215 -11.67 -15.58 -30.83
C GLN A 215 -11.99 -17.01 -30.49
N ASN A 216 -11.13 -17.68 -29.73
CA ASN A 216 -11.38 -19.02 -29.23
C ASN A 216 -12.58 -19.05 -28.30
N TYR A 217 -12.62 -18.17 -27.31
CA TYR A 217 -13.75 -18.03 -26.40
C TYR A 217 -15.06 -17.76 -27.15
N ASN A 218 -15.04 -16.82 -28.08
CA ASN A 218 -16.21 -16.43 -28.87
C ASN A 218 -16.77 -17.58 -29.69
N HIS A 219 -15.89 -18.36 -30.30
CA HIS A 219 -16.29 -19.53 -31.11
C HIS A 219 -16.98 -20.61 -30.26
N VAL A 220 -16.46 -20.88 -29.07
CA VAL A 220 -16.91 -21.98 -28.25
C VAL A 220 -18.03 -21.60 -27.28
N PHE A 221 -17.89 -20.48 -26.62
CA PHE A 221 -18.76 -20.12 -25.50
C PHE A 221 -19.84 -19.08 -25.83
N ASN A 222 -19.72 -18.36 -26.94
CA ASN A 222 -20.58 -17.20 -27.23
C ASN A 222 -21.27 -17.23 -28.59
N ASN A 223 -21.24 -18.38 -29.31
CA ASN A 223 -21.89 -18.58 -30.61
C ASN A 223 -21.56 -17.49 -31.67
N GLY A 224 -20.35 -16.93 -31.62
CA GLY A 224 -19.95 -15.92 -32.60
C GLY A 224 -20.39 -14.48 -32.30
N ASN A 225 -21.24 -14.26 -31.30
CA ASN A 225 -21.72 -12.91 -30.89
C ASN A 225 -20.73 -12.23 -29.96
N GLY A 226 -19.55 -11.88 -30.48
CA GLY A 226 -18.50 -11.27 -29.73
C GLY A 226 -18.92 -9.99 -29.02
N VAL A 227 -18.94 -10.04 -27.69
CA VAL A 227 -19.24 -8.88 -26.84
C VAL A 227 -18.21 -8.75 -25.73
N PHE A 228 -17.73 -7.53 -25.51
CA PHE A 228 -16.77 -7.22 -24.49
C PHE A 228 -17.40 -6.29 -23.45
N THR A 229 -16.97 -6.44 -22.22
CA THR A 229 -17.39 -5.55 -21.13
C THR A 229 -16.51 -4.32 -21.02
N ASP A 230 -15.24 -4.47 -21.43
CA ASP A 230 -14.22 -3.46 -21.24
C ASP A 230 -13.46 -3.20 -22.54
N ILE A 231 -13.17 -1.92 -22.79
CA ILE A 231 -12.21 -1.50 -23.81
C ILE A 231 -11.11 -0.67 -23.16
N ILE A 232 -9.86 -0.95 -23.51
CA ILE A 232 -8.70 -0.16 -23.11
C ILE A 232 -8.26 0.67 -24.31
N ILE A 233 -8.08 1.95 -24.07
CA ILE A 233 -7.73 2.94 -25.08
C ILE A 233 -6.44 3.62 -24.69
N GLU A 234 -5.49 3.68 -25.62
CA GLU A 234 -4.30 4.51 -25.54
C GLU A 234 -4.53 5.80 -26.32
N ALA A 235 -4.55 6.91 -25.60
CA ALA A 235 -4.70 8.25 -26.16
C ALA A 235 -3.45 8.65 -26.97
N LYS A 236 -3.62 9.45 -28.02
CA LYS A 236 -2.47 10.06 -28.72
C LYS A 236 -1.85 11.18 -27.92
N ASN A 237 -2.66 11.94 -27.19
CA ASN A 237 -2.23 13.07 -26.38
C ASN A 237 -2.56 12.83 -24.90
N PRO A 238 -1.64 12.24 -24.12
CA PRO A 238 -1.88 11.93 -22.70
C PRO A 238 -2.26 13.14 -21.84
N GLU A 239 -1.85 14.35 -22.24
CA GLU A 239 -2.19 15.59 -21.54
C GLU A 239 -3.67 15.94 -21.58
N ASN A 240 -4.40 15.47 -22.61
CA ASN A 240 -5.83 15.72 -22.81
C ASN A 240 -6.69 14.53 -22.42
N LEU A 241 -6.16 13.58 -21.63
CA LEU A 241 -6.78 12.31 -21.31
C LEU A 241 -8.22 12.46 -20.78
N GLY A 242 -8.44 13.40 -19.85
CA GLY A 242 -9.77 13.66 -19.28
C GLY A 242 -10.80 14.09 -20.32
N LYS A 243 -10.39 14.89 -21.30
CA LYS A 243 -11.25 15.31 -22.41
C LYS A 243 -11.56 14.13 -23.34
N GLU A 244 -10.56 13.36 -23.73
CA GLU A 244 -10.73 12.17 -24.58
C GLU A 244 -11.62 11.12 -23.92
N MET A 245 -11.50 10.91 -22.60
CA MET A 245 -12.38 10.03 -21.83
C MET A 245 -13.84 10.48 -21.91
N GLN A 246 -14.10 11.76 -21.67
CA GLN A 246 -15.47 12.31 -21.69
C GLN A 246 -16.07 12.29 -23.11
N GLU A 247 -15.28 12.63 -24.11
CA GLU A 247 -15.71 12.56 -25.52
C GLU A 247 -16.03 11.14 -25.95
N THR A 248 -15.21 10.16 -25.54
CA THR A 248 -15.44 8.73 -25.81
C THR A 248 -16.72 8.24 -25.13
N LYS A 249 -16.91 8.57 -23.85
CA LYS A 249 -18.16 8.25 -23.14
C LYS A 249 -19.36 8.83 -23.85
N ASN A 250 -19.34 10.12 -24.16
CA ASN A 250 -20.44 10.81 -24.83
C ASN A 250 -20.73 10.25 -26.23
N TYR A 251 -19.71 9.83 -26.97
CA TYR A 251 -19.86 9.18 -28.26
C TYR A 251 -20.60 7.84 -28.14
N LEU A 252 -20.19 7.00 -27.17
CA LEU A 252 -20.80 5.69 -26.94
C LEU A 252 -22.24 5.82 -26.44
N GLU A 253 -22.51 6.76 -25.55
CA GLU A 253 -23.85 7.02 -25.01
C GLU A 253 -24.81 7.53 -26.10
N ARG A 254 -24.33 8.45 -26.95
CA ARG A 254 -25.15 8.94 -28.11
C ARG A 254 -25.41 7.85 -29.12
N ARG A 255 -24.40 7.02 -29.43
CA ARG A 255 -24.53 5.94 -30.42
C ARG A 255 -25.53 4.87 -29.97
N ASN A 256 -25.57 4.57 -28.68
CA ASN A 256 -26.42 3.52 -28.13
C ASN A 256 -27.72 4.07 -27.49
N GLU A 257 -27.99 5.38 -27.64
CA GLU A 257 -29.16 6.08 -27.10
C GLU A 257 -29.39 5.78 -25.60
N VAL A 258 -28.33 5.85 -24.83
CA VAL A 258 -28.35 5.53 -23.39
C VAL A 258 -27.50 6.53 -22.62
N LYS A 259 -27.81 6.72 -21.33
CA LYS A 259 -27.02 7.54 -20.40
C LYS A 259 -26.50 6.71 -19.26
N ASP A 260 -25.31 7.06 -18.77
CA ASP A 260 -24.69 6.55 -17.54
C ASP A 260 -24.46 5.04 -17.48
N ILE A 261 -24.52 4.32 -18.60
CA ILE A 261 -24.17 2.90 -18.70
C ILE A 261 -22.64 2.71 -18.84
N TYR A 262 -21.95 3.70 -19.43
CA TYR A 262 -20.51 3.65 -19.62
C TYR A 262 -19.80 4.40 -18.52
N THR A 263 -18.83 3.75 -17.88
CA THR A 263 -17.91 4.34 -16.92
C THR A 263 -16.51 4.39 -17.50
N THR A 264 -15.82 5.49 -17.28
CA THR A 264 -14.44 5.65 -17.72
C THR A 264 -13.52 5.68 -16.51
N ARG A 265 -12.42 4.94 -16.57
CA ARG A 265 -11.42 4.86 -15.50
C ARG A 265 -10.01 4.98 -16.07
N THR A 266 -9.12 5.57 -15.31
CA THR A 266 -7.67 5.57 -15.57
C THR A 266 -6.97 4.73 -14.52
N VAL A 267 -5.74 4.30 -14.79
CA VAL A 267 -4.91 3.68 -13.76
C VAL A 267 -4.69 4.65 -12.58
N ALA A 268 -4.66 5.95 -12.84
CA ALA A 268 -4.57 6.96 -11.79
C ALA A 268 -5.79 6.94 -10.86
N SER A 269 -7.01 6.81 -11.41
CA SER A 269 -8.24 6.73 -10.60
C SER A 269 -8.32 5.46 -9.76
N ASP A 270 -7.79 4.36 -10.26
CA ASP A 270 -7.75 3.10 -9.52
C ASP A 270 -6.72 3.19 -8.38
N THR A 271 -5.57 3.84 -8.61
CA THR A 271 -4.58 4.10 -7.54
C THR A 271 -5.10 5.06 -6.47
N GLU A 272 -5.94 6.05 -6.79
CA GLU A 272 -6.56 6.93 -5.80
C GLU A 272 -7.44 6.18 -4.79
N SER A 273 -8.12 5.14 -5.22
CA SER A 273 -8.93 4.31 -4.32
C SER A 273 -8.07 3.53 -3.32
N PHE A 274 -6.94 2.98 -3.78
CA PHE A 274 -5.95 2.37 -2.91
C PHE A 274 -5.31 3.39 -1.97
N ASP A 275 -4.97 4.57 -2.46
CA ASP A 275 -4.40 5.66 -1.67
C ASP A 275 -5.35 6.10 -0.54
N LYS A 276 -6.66 6.14 -0.80
CA LYS A 276 -7.67 6.42 0.23
C LYS A 276 -7.71 5.36 1.32
N ILE A 277 -7.68 4.06 0.95
CA ILE A 277 -7.65 2.95 1.92
C ILE A 277 -6.39 3.03 2.77
N LEU A 278 -5.22 3.17 2.14
CA LEU A 278 -3.94 3.27 2.84
C LEU A 278 -3.87 4.53 3.73
N SER A 279 -4.40 5.66 3.26
CA SER A 279 -4.49 6.89 4.05
C SER A 279 -5.36 6.70 5.29
N THR A 280 -6.51 6.03 5.14
CA THR A 280 -7.42 5.73 6.26
C THR A 280 -6.72 4.85 7.29
N LEU A 281 -6.05 3.78 6.87
CA LEU A 281 -5.26 2.92 7.75
C LEU A 281 -4.15 3.69 8.47
N ASN A 282 -3.45 4.57 7.75
CA ASN A 282 -2.42 5.43 8.32
C ASN A 282 -2.97 6.37 9.41
N ILE A 283 -4.18 6.91 9.23
CA ILE A 283 -4.84 7.74 10.25
C ILE A 283 -5.10 6.93 11.53
N PHE A 284 -5.65 5.71 11.41
CA PHE A 284 -5.91 4.86 12.57
C PHE A 284 -4.63 4.53 13.35
N ILE A 285 -3.55 4.18 12.65
CA ILE A 285 -2.28 3.82 13.28
C ILE A 285 -1.61 5.05 13.88
N THR A 286 -1.69 6.21 13.22
CA THR A 286 -1.20 7.47 13.77
C THR A 286 -1.94 7.81 15.06
N PHE A 287 -3.26 7.61 15.11
CA PHE A 287 -4.05 7.84 16.30
C PHE A 287 -3.67 6.88 17.45
N ALA A 288 -3.53 5.59 17.18
CA ALA A 288 -3.07 4.61 18.16
C ALA A 288 -1.66 4.94 18.69
N SER A 289 -0.76 5.37 17.80
CA SER A 289 0.59 5.80 18.15
C SER A 289 0.59 7.07 19.00
N ALA A 290 -0.30 8.03 18.70
CA ALA A 290 -0.48 9.26 19.49
C ALA A 290 -0.89 8.93 20.93
N ILE A 291 -1.79 7.96 21.13
CA ILE A 291 -2.16 7.48 22.48
C ILE A 291 -0.93 6.91 23.20
N SER A 292 -0.14 6.05 22.54
CA SER A 292 1.09 5.48 23.12
C SER A 292 2.09 6.57 23.48
N LEU A 293 2.26 7.57 22.64
CA LEU A 293 3.13 8.72 22.87
C LEU A 293 2.62 9.58 24.03
N PHE A 294 1.32 9.77 24.15
CA PHE A 294 0.70 10.51 25.26
C PHE A 294 0.94 9.79 26.60
N VAL A 295 0.74 8.48 26.65
CA VAL A 295 1.02 7.65 27.82
C VAL A 295 2.52 7.70 28.19
N GLY A 296 3.41 7.60 27.18
CA GLY A 296 4.84 7.78 27.36
C GLY A 296 5.21 9.16 27.90
N GLY A 297 4.55 10.21 27.43
CA GLY A 297 4.71 11.58 27.91
C GLY A 297 4.30 11.77 29.40
N ILE A 298 3.17 11.16 29.79
CA ILE A 298 2.76 11.14 31.22
C ILE A 298 3.83 10.43 32.05
N GLY A 299 4.39 9.35 31.54
CA GLY A 299 5.50 8.65 32.19
C GLY A 299 6.72 9.58 32.38
N VAL A 300 7.12 10.33 31.36
CA VAL A 300 8.21 11.33 31.46
C VAL A 300 7.90 12.36 32.52
N MET A 301 6.69 12.92 32.54
CA MET A 301 6.25 13.88 33.55
C MET A 301 6.39 13.31 34.95
N ASN A 302 5.95 12.06 35.18
CA ASN A 302 6.01 11.42 36.50
C ASN A 302 7.47 11.20 36.96
N ILE A 303 8.36 10.75 36.06
CA ILE A 303 9.77 10.62 36.39
C ILE A 303 10.39 11.98 36.76
N MET A 304 10.11 12.98 35.94
CA MET A 304 10.67 14.31 36.19
C MET A 304 10.17 14.90 37.51
N LEU A 305 8.90 14.65 37.90
CA LEU A 305 8.39 15.05 39.20
C LEU A 305 9.14 14.38 40.37
N VAL A 306 9.39 13.08 40.27
CA VAL A 306 10.17 12.33 41.26
C VAL A 306 11.61 12.86 41.30
N THR A 307 12.23 13.07 40.13
CA THR A 307 13.60 13.62 40.05
C THR A 307 13.69 15.00 40.68
N VAL A 308 12.69 15.86 40.54
CA VAL A 308 12.64 17.18 41.23
C VAL A 308 12.63 17.00 42.76
N VAL A 309 11.85 16.05 43.26
CA VAL A 309 11.81 15.76 44.71
C VAL A 309 13.16 15.21 45.21
N GLU A 310 13.73 14.23 44.51
CA GLU A 310 15.04 13.63 44.87
C GLU A 310 16.18 14.67 44.82
N ARG A 311 16.08 15.71 43.98
CA ARG A 311 17.10 16.74 43.78
C ARG A 311 16.74 18.08 44.42
N THR A 312 15.75 18.11 45.34
CA THR A 312 15.27 19.34 45.99
C THR A 312 16.39 20.13 46.65
N LYS A 313 17.27 19.46 47.41
CA LYS A 313 18.41 20.07 48.07
C LYS A 313 19.43 20.67 47.09
N GLU A 314 19.73 19.96 45.99
CA GLU A 314 20.62 20.42 44.92
C GLU A 314 20.06 21.70 44.24
N ILE A 315 18.75 21.75 43.98
CA ILE A 315 18.09 22.92 43.43
C ILE A 315 18.16 24.10 44.40
N GLY A 316 17.94 23.83 45.70
CA GLY A 316 18.07 24.82 46.75
C GLY A 316 19.47 25.46 46.81
N ILE A 317 20.54 24.63 46.76
CA ILE A 317 21.93 25.11 46.72
C ILE A 317 22.19 25.98 45.48
N ARG A 318 21.77 25.56 44.29
CA ARG A 318 21.94 26.36 43.06
C ARG A 318 21.24 27.70 43.13
N LYS A 319 20.01 27.74 43.64
CA LYS A 319 19.27 28.99 43.80
C LYS A 319 19.90 29.91 44.85
N SER A 320 20.46 29.34 45.94
CA SER A 320 21.18 30.13 46.95
C SER A 320 22.48 30.70 46.40
N LEU A 321 23.08 30.10 45.39
CA LEU A 321 24.25 30.59 44.66
C LEU A 321 23.91 31.57 43.54
N GLY A 322 22.62 31.92 43.35
CA GLY A 322 22.16 32.95 42.41
C GLY A 322 21.55 32.41 41.11
N ALA A 323 21.27 31.13 40.97
CA ALA A 323 20.55 30.63 39.82
C ALA A 323 19.11 31.19 39.77
N THR A 324 18.71 31.68 38.60
CA THR A 324 17.37 32.21 38.39
C THR A 324 16.33 31.06 38.17
N ASN A 325 15.06 31.40 38.38
CA ASN A 325 13.98 30.46 38.07
C ASN A 325 14.01 29.98 36.62
N ARG A 326 14.43 30.85 35.69
CA ARG A 326 14.58 30.52 34.26
C ARG A 326 15.69 29.50 34.02
N ASP A 327 16.81 29.60 34.73
CA ASP A 327 17.92 28.68 34.57
C ASP A 327 17.52 27.26 34.98
N ILE A 328 16.83 27.15 36.14
CA ILE A 328 16.32 25.87 36.65
C ILE A 328 15.26 25.30 35.67
N LEU A 329 14.33 26.13 35.20
CA LEU A 329 13.29 25.71 34.23
C LEU A 329 13.90 25.18 32.94
N VAL A 330 14.84 25.90 32.35
CA VAL A 330 15.51 25.51 31.09
C VAL A 330 16.32 24.23 31.29
N GLN A 331 17.00 24.08 32.41
CA GLN A 331 17.74 22.88 32.73
C GLN A 331 16.84 21.63 32.73
N PHE A 332 15.75 21.64 33.50
CA PHE A 332 14.83 20.50 33.58
C PHE A 332 14.07 20.26 32.26
N LEU A 333 13.78 21.30 31.47
CA LEU A 333 13.23 21.14 30.11
C LEU A 333 14.22 20.43 29.18
N ILE A 334 15.48 20.82 29.20
CA ILE A 334 16.52 20.16 28.41
C ILE A 334 16.68 18.69 28.83
N GLU A 335 16.65 18.40 30.13
CA GLU A 335 16.71 17.03 30.63
C GLU A 335 15.54 16.18 30.12
N SER A 336 14.31 16.71 30.14
CA SER A 336 13.13 16.02 29.60
C SER A 336 13.21 15.79 28.09
N VAL A 337 13.68 16.79 27.33
CA VAL A 337 13.88 16.66 25.88
C VAL A 337 14.95 15.64 25.53
N ILE A 338 16.07 15.60 26.27
CA ILE A 338 17.11 14.59 26.08
C ILE A 338 16.55 13.17 26.29
N LEU A 339 15.74 12.98 27.33
CA LEU A 339 15.12 11.70 27.64
C LEU A 339 14.17 11.26 26.51
N THR A 340 13.32 12.17 26.04
CA THR A 340 12.37 11.85 24.95
C THR A 340 13.05 11.65 23.62
N VAL A 341 14.06 12.44 23.27
CA VAL A 341 14.86 12.29 22.04
C VAL A 341 15.65 10.99 22.05
N THR A 342 16.22 10.61 23.20
CA THR A 342 16.91 9.31 23.34
C THR A 342 15.93 8.15 23.08
N GLY A 343 14.74 8.19 23.70
CA GLY A 343 13.66 7.24 23.41
C GLY A 343 13.25 7.26 21.93
N GLY A 344 13.19 8.44 21.33
CA GLY A 344 12.88 8.64 19.92
C GLY A 344 13.89 8.02 18.97
N ILE A 345 15.17 8.21 19.23
CA ILE A 345 16.27 7.60 18.44
C ILE A 345 16.23 6.06 18.55
N ILE A 346 16.04 5.54 19.75
CA ILE A 346 15.90 4.09 19.96
C ILE A 346 14.66 3.58 19.22
N GLY A 347 13.53 4.29 19.30
CA GLY A 347 12.29 3.98 18.57
C GLY A 347 12.48 3.99 17.06
N LEU A 348 13.23 4.96 16.51
CA LEU A 348 13.60 4.99 15.09
C LEU A 348 14.45 3.78 14.68
N CYS A 349 15.45 3.40 15.50
CA CYS A 349 16.28 2.23 15.22
C CYS A 349 15.45 0.94 15.20
N PHE A 350 14.56 0.75 16.17
CA PHE A 350 13.65 -0.39 16.17
C PHE A 350 12.63 -0.31 15.02
N GLY A 351 12.11 0.87 14.71
CA GLY A 351 11.22 1.08 13.59
C GLY A 351 11.88 0.72 12.26
N PHE A 352 13.14 1.10 12.07
CA PHE A 352 13.93 0.71 10.91
C PHE A 352 14.12 -0.83 10.86
N LEU A 353 14.50 -1.45 11.96
CA LEU A 353 14.74 -2.90 12.03
C LEU A 353 13.45 -3.68 11.75
N ILE A 354 12.33 -3.29 12.36
CA ILE A 354 11.03 -3.94 12.17
C ILE A 354 10.55 -3.75 10.73
N SER A 355 10.62 -2.54 10.18
CA SER A 355 10.19 -2.30 8.79
C SER A 355 11.06 -3.05 7.78
N PHE A 356 12.36 -3.17 8.03
CA PHE A 356 13.27 -3.93 7.17
C PHE A 356 12.97 -5.44 7.21
N THR A 357 12.82 -6.00 8.41
CA THR A 357 12.52 -7.44 8.58
C THR A 357 11.14 -7.80 8.05
N ALA A 358 10.13 -7.01 8.40
CA ALA A 358 8.77 -7.18 7.89
C ALA A 358 8.73 -7.01 6.37
N GLY A 359 9.39 -5.98 5.84
CA GLY A 359 9.48 -5.75 4.40
C GLY A 359 10.09 -6.94 3.65
N LYS A 360 11.15 -7.55 4.20
CA LYS A 360 11.77 -8.75 3.63
C LYS A 360 10.82 -9.97 3.65
N LEU A 361 10.08 -10.16 4.74
CA LEU A 361 9.09 -11.22 4.87
C LEU A 361 7.91 -11.03 3.91
N LEU A 362 7.44 -9.79 3.77
CA LEU A 362 6.29 -9.42 2.95
C LEU A 362 6.66 -9.21 1.46
N GLY A 363 7.94 -9.24 1.10
CA GLY A 363 8.38 -8.92 -0.27
C GLY A 363 8.20 -7.45 -0.66
N ILE A 364 7.99 -6.56 0.31
CA ILE A 364 7.83 -5.12 0.12
C ILE A 364 9.18 -4.45 0.42
N ARG A 365 9.59 -3.51 -0.41
CA ARG A 365 10.77 -2.67 -0.15
C ARG A 365 10.35 -1.45 0.68
N PRO A 366 10.72 -1.36 1.97
CA PRO A 366 10.37 -0.20 2.78
C PRO A 366 11.02 1.06 2.23
N VAL A 367 10.27 2.17 2.20
CA VAL A 367 10.78 3.48 1.75
C VAL A 367 11.03 4.36 2.96
N TYR A 368 12.28 4.75 3.15
CA TYR A 368 12.70 5.63 4.23
C TYR A 368 12.81 7.07 3.74
N SER A 369 12.00 7.95 4.30
CA SER A 369 12.01 9.37 3.97
C SER A 369 12.72 10.18 5.05
N LEU A 370 13.60 11.10 4.66
CA LEU A 370 14.22 12.04 5.61
C LEU A 370 13.15 12.86 6.35
N VAL A 371 12.05 13.17 5.69
CA VAL A 371 10.93 13.90 6.28
C VAL A 371 10.29 13.11 7.43
N SER A 372 10.10 11.79 7.27
CA SER A 372 9.52 10.95 8.34
C SER A 372 10.45 10.84 9.56
N ILE A 373 11.76 10.80 9.35
CA ILE A 373 12.76 10.81 10.43
C ILE A 373 12.71 12.13 11.19
N LEU A 374 12.74 13.26 10.48
CA LEU A 374 12.70 14.59 11.09
C LEU A 374 11.37 14.85 11.83
N LEU A 375 10.24 14.42 11.26
CA LEU A 375 8.95 14.50 11.94
C LEU A 375 8.92 13.67 13.22
N SER A 376 9.46 12.46 13.21
CA SER A 376 9.53 11.60 14.41
C SER A 376 10.36 12.24 15.53
N LEU A 377 11.51 12.83 15.18
CA LEU A 377 12.34 13.57 16.13
C LEU A 377 11.63 14.84 16.62
N GLY A 378 10.97 15.57 15.76
CA GLY A 378 10.16 16.76 16.11
C GLY A 378 9.04 16.43 17.10
N VAL A 379 8.35 15.31 16.89
CA VAL A 379 7.33 14.81 17.83
C VAL A 379 7.97 14.45 19.19
N SER A 380 9.14 13.77 19.18
CA SER A 380 9.85 13.45 20.44
C SER A 380 10.21 14.70 21.24
N ILE A 381 10.73 15.72 20.57
CA ILE A 381 11.07 17.02 21.19
C ILE A 381 9.80 17.68 21.75
N SER A 382 8.72 17.70 20.98
CA SER A 382 7.44 18.30 21.38
C SER A 382 6.89 17.63 22.65
N ILE A 383 6.94 16.30 22.73
CA ILE A 383 6.53 15.54 23.92
C ILE A 383 7.41 15.91 25.11
N GLY A 384 8.73 15.97 24.95
CA GLY A 384 9.67 16.36 26.01
C GLY A 384 9.37 17.74 26.55
N VAL A 385 9.06 18.70 25.68
CA VAL A 385 8.67 20.06 26.08
C VAL A 385 7.32 20.08 26.79
N VAL A 386 6.27 19.52 26.16
CA VAL A 386 4.89 19.59 26.70
C VAL A 386 4.81 18.94 28.08
N PHE A 387 5.33 17.72 28.23
CA PHE A 387 5.25 16.98 29.50
C PHE A 387 6.35 17.38 30.49
N GLY A 388 7.44 18.01 30.04
CA GLY A 388 8.53 18.51 30.87
C GLY A 388 8.24 19.87 31.51
N VAL A 389 7.36 20.71 30.91
CA VAL A 389 7.08 22.06 31.44
C VAL A 389 6.51 22.04 32.86
N SER A 390 5.59 21.14 33.18
CA SER A 390 4.95 21.06 34.49
C SER A 390 5.96 20.76 35.60
N PRO A 391 6.77 19.68 35.53
CA PRO A 391 7.81 19.42 36.55
C PRO A 391 8.92 20.47 36.58
N ALA A 392 9.31 21.03 35.43
CA ALA A 392 10.32 22.07 35.36
C ALA A 392 9.86 23.37 36.07
N ARG A 393 8.59 23.76 35.89
CA ARG A 393 7.99 24.89 36.65
C ARG A 393 7.96 24.60 38.14
N LYS A 394 7.63 23.37 38.56
CA LYS A 394 7.62 22.99 39.97
C LYS A 394 9.02 23.12 40.58
N ALA A 395 10.06 22.64 39.90
CA ALA A 395 11.45 22.81 40.30
C ALA A 395 11.87 24.28 40.36
N ALA A 396 11.52 25.09 39.37
CA ALA A 396 11.86 26.50 39.29
C ALA A 396 11.21 27.34 40.42
N ASN A 397 10.04 26.95 40.92
CA ASN A 397 9.31 27.68 41.93
C ASN A 397 9.64 27.21 43.38
N LEU A 398 10.56 26.29 43.57
CA LEU A 398 11.00 25.88 44.91
C LEU A 398 11.64 27.05 45.66
N ASN A 399 11.22 27.25 46.94
CA ASN A 399 11.84 28.20 47.82
C ASN A 399 13.22 27.68 48.30
N PRO A 400 14.32 28.41 48.11
CA PRO A 400 15.65 27.97 48.53
C PRO A 400 15.74 27.57 49.99
N ILE A 401 15.05 28.30 50.89
CA ILE A 401 15.11 28.01 52.31
C ILE A 401 14.46 26.68 52.65
N ASP A 402 13.27 26.41 52.06
CA ASP A 402 12.54 25.20 52.31
C ASP A 402 13.26 24.00 51.65
N ALA A 403 13.86 24.22 50.46
CA ALA A 403 14.62 23.22 49.74
C ALA A 403 15.91 22.76 50.48
N LEU A 404 16.56 23.67 51.25
CA LEU A 404 17.73 23.35 52.05
C LEU A 404 17.40 22.61 53.35
N ARG A 405 16.16 22.75 53.85
CA ARG A 405 15.65 22.09 55.07
C ARG A 405 15.02 20.72 54.77
N ALA A 406 14.80 20.38 53.50
CA ALA A 406 14.27 19.08 53.12
C ALA A 406 15.34 17.99 53.42
N GLU A 407 14.97 16.97 54.21
CA GLU A 407 15.80 15.80 54.50
C GLU A 407 15.86 14.81 53.33
#